data_2c5e176ae0ccfda6bda6a15084e62c56
#
_entry.id   2c5e176ae0ccfda6bda6a15084e62c56
#
_cell.length_a   1.000
_cell.length_b   1.000
_cell.length_c   1.000
_cell.angle_alpha   90.00
_cell.angle_beta   90.00
_cell.angle_gamma   90.00
#
_symmetry.space_group_name_H-M   'P 1'
#
loop_
_entity.id
_entity.type
_entity.pdbx_description
1 polymer ?
#
loop_
_entity_poly.entity_id
_entity_poly.type
_entity_poly.pdbx_seq_one_letter_code
_entity_poly.pdbx_strand_id
1 'polypeptide(L)'
;MRTLNRNKTAFYYALYEGKESMVDDYGNATGEYEVKYSEPHKFFANISAANGKADVEQFGANVDYDKVIVGDGIFPQIDEYSILWIDTVPVIDTEGKTETPHDYVVKKIAKSLNSISVAVTKVEVSR
;
A
#
# COMPACT_ATOMS: atom_id res chain seq x y z
N MET A 1 16.18 -15.07 -4.21
CA MET A 1 17.12 -13.99 -3.85
C MET A 1 17.06 -13.71 -2.37
N ARG A 2 18.20 -13.56 -1.76
CA ARG A 2 18.25 -13.31 -0.32
C ARG A 2 18.16 -11.84 -0.02
N THR A 3 17.18 -11.47 0.81
CA THR A 3 17.00 -10.08 1.22
C THR A 3 17.92 -9.74 2.39
N LEU A 4 18.74 -8.73 2.22
CA LEU A 4 19.65 -8.26 3.28
C LEU A 4 18.94 -7.27 4.16
N ASN A 5 19.03 -7.44 5.47
CA ASN A 5 18.35 -6.57 6.43
C ASN A 5 18.77 -5.09 6.28
N ARG A 6 20.02 -4.83 5.99
CA ARG A 6 20.54 -3.46 5.82
C ARG A 6 19.95 -2.71 4.64
N ASN A 7 19.34 -3.45 3.67
CA ASN A 7 18.74 -2.84 2.50
C ASN A 7 17.23 -2.63 2.64
N LYS A 8 16.68 -2.99 3.77
CA LYS A 8 15.25 -2.84 4.00
C LYS A 8 14.90 -1.42 4.40
N THR A 9 13.84 -0.92 3.84
CA THR A 9 13.29 0.41 4.12
C THR A 9 11.98 0.26 4.85
N ALA A 10 11.74 1.12 5.83
CA ALA A 10 10.47 1.14 6.54
C ALA A 10 9.40 1.82 5.69
N PHE A 11 8.22 1.25 5.70
CA PHE A 11 7.03 1.88 5.11
C PHE A 11 5.83 1.52 5.97
N TYR A 12 4.72 2.22 5.74
CA TYR A 12 3.48 1.93 6.44
C TYR A 12 2.42 1.51 5.42
N TYR A 13 1.49 0.65 5.86
CA TYR A 13 0.39 0.21 5.03
C TYR A 13 -0.89 0.15 5.85
N ALA A 14 -2.02 0.27 5.18
CA ALA A 14 -3.34 0.05 5.77
C ALA A 14 -4.15 -0.82 4.82
N LEU A 15 -4.87 -1.78 5.38
CA LEU A 15 -5.65 -2.73 4.62
C LEU A 15 -7.08 -2.23 4.45
N TYR A 16 -7.65 -2.47 3.27
CA TYR A 16 -9.03 -2.13 2.98
C TYR A 16 -9.98 -3.02 3.77
N GLU A 17 -10.89 -2.41 4.50
CA GLU A 17 -11.85 -3.13 5.36
C GLU A 17 -13.29 -3.03 4.87
N GLY A 18 -13.53 -2.40 3.75
CA GLY A 18 -14.86 -2.29 3.17
C GLY A 18 -15.40 -0.88 3.17
N LYS A 19 -16.70 -0.79 2.88
CA LYS A 19 -17.42 0.48 2.87
C LYS A 19 -18.47 0.46 3.95
N GLU A 20 -18.69 1.62 4.56
CA GLU A 20 -19.72 1.79 5.57
C GLU A 20 -20.69 2.88 5.08
N SER A 21 -21.97 2.61 5.18
CA SER A 21 -22.99 3.56 4.80
C SER A 21 -22.97 4.75 5.76
N MET A 22 -22.94 5.96 5.21
CA MET A 22 -22.99 7.17 6.03
C MET A 22 -24.43 7.49 6.40
N VAL A 23 -24.61 7.98 7.63
CA VAL A 23 -25.93 8.35 8.14
C VAL A 23 -25.94 9.82 8.55
N ASP A 24 -27.13 10.44 8.50
CA ASP A 24 -27.30 11.80 8.96
C ASP A 24 -27.52 11.83 10.48
N ASP A 25 -27.78 13.04 11.01
CA ASP A 25 -27.97 13.23 12.45
C ASP A 25 -29.20 12.48 13.00
N TYR A 26 -30.09 12.04 12.12
CA TYR A 26 -31.30 11.30 12.48
C TYR A 26 -31.16 9.80 12.28
N GLY A 27 -29.97 9.33 11.89
CA GLY A 27 -29.71 7.92 11.66
C GLY A 27 -30.18 7.38 10.31
N ASN A 28 -30.56 8.26 9.39
CA ASN A 28 -30.98 7.85 8.05
C ASN A 28 -29.79 7.81 7.08
N ALA A 29 -29.78 6.81 6.21
CA ALA A 29 -28.73 6.69 5.20
C ALA A 29 -28.78 7.86 4.23
N THR A 30 -27.61 8.50 3.99
CA THR A 30 -27.49 9.64 3.10
C THR A 30 -27.32 9.26 1.63
N GLY A 31 -27.11 7.97 1.35
CA GLY A 31 -26.76 7.50 0.02
C GLY A 31 -25.26 7.54 -0.28
N GLU A 32 -24.47 8.02 0.66
CA GLU A 32 -23.02 8.06 0.54
C GLU A 32 -22.39 6.95 1.37
N TYR A 33 -21.15 6.57 0.99
CA TYR A 33 -20.40 5.53 1.68
C TYR A 33 -19.04 6.06 2.09
N GLU A 34 -18.57 5.62 3.25
CA GLU A 34 -17.23 5.90 3.73
C GLU A 34 -16.39 4.63 3.58
N VAL A 35 -15.23 4.76 2.94
CA VAL A 35 -14.29 3.64 2.78
C VAL A 35 -13.51 3.49 4.07
N LYS A 36 -13.44 2.29 4.59
CA LYS A 36 -12.74 1.97 5.84
C LYS A 36 -11.43 1.26 5.57
N TYR A 37 -10.39 1.68 6.28
CA TYR A 37 -9.08 1.03 6.24
C TYR A 37 -8.67 0.69 7.66
N SER A 38 -7.79 -0.32 7.80
CA SER A 38 -7.19 -0.63 9.09
C SER A 38 -6.30 0.53 9.55
N GLU A 39 -5.88 0.50 10.81
CA GLU A 39 -4.85 1.44 11.26
C GLU A 39 -3.55 1.21 10.48
N PRO A 40 -2.69 2.23 10.33
CA PRO A 40 -1.42 2.05 9.66
C PRO A 40 -0.50 1.12 10.44
N HIS A 41 0.15 0.21 9.72
CA HIS A 41 1.11 -0.74 10.29
C HIS A 41 2.47 -0.53 9.64
N LYS A 42 3.53 -0.60 10.42
CA LYS A 42 4.90 -0.44 9.93
C LYS A 42 5.47 -1.78 9.50
N PHE A 43 6.16 -1.79 8.38
CA PHE A 43 6.84 -2.97 7.87
C PHE A 43 8.14 -2.59 7.19
N PHE A 44 9.08 -3.53 7.14
CA PHE A 44 10.38 -3.31 6.49
C PHE A 44 10.51 -4.24 5.30
N ALA A 45 10.85 -3.68 4.14
CA ALA A 45 11.06 -4.46 2.93
C ALA A 45 12.02 -3.72 2.00
N ASN A 46 12.50 -4.40 0.97
CA ASN A 46 13.31 -3.74 -0.05
C ASN A 46 12.39 -2.96 -0.98
N ILE A 47 12.67 -1.67 -1.13
CA ILE A 47 11.91 -0.80 -2.01
C ILE A 47 12.87 -0.21 -3.03
N SER A 48 12.57 -0.39 -4.31
CA SER A 48 13.42 0.11 -5.39
C SER A 48 12.60 0.88 -6.42
N ALA A 49 13.28 1.76 -7.14
CA ALA A 49 12.65 2.48 -8.24
C ALA A 49 12.29 1.48 -9.35
N ALA A 50 11.18 1.73 -10.02
CA ALA A 50 10.71 0.89 -11.10
C ALA A 50 11.49 1.20 -12.37
N ASN A 51 12.40 0.29 -12.75
CA ASN A 51 13.14 0.42 -13.99
C ASN A 51 13.68 -0.94 -14.42
N GLY A 52 13.98 -1.10 -15.70
CA GLY A 52 14.64 -2.27 -16.24
C GLY A 52 13.69 -3.37 -16.71
N LYS A 53 14.27 -4.28 -17.49
CA LYS A 53 13.52 -5.37 -18.13
C LYS A 53 12.95 -6.40 -17.14
N ALA A 54 13.67 -6.64 -16.05
CA ALA A 54 13.24 -7.63 -15.07
C ALA A 54 11.89 -7.26 -14.45
N ASP A 55 11.69 -5.97 -14.18
CA ASP A 55 10.42 -5.48 -13.63
C ASP A 55 9.29 -5.61 -14.65
N VAL A 56 9.58 -5.29 -15.93
CA VAL A 56 8.59 -5.41 -17.01
C VAL A 56 8.16 -6.86 -17.17
N GLU A 57 9.11 -7.80 -17.15
CA GLU A 57 8.79 -9.21 -17.29
C GLU A 57 7.95 -9.73 -16.12
N GLN A 58 8.20 -9.21 -14.91
CA GLN A 58 7.51 -9.66 -13.71
C GLN A 58 6.05 -9.20 -13.67
N PHE A 59 5.76 -7.97 -14.08
CA PHE A 59 4.43 -7.39 -13.98
C PHE A 59 3.71 -7.26 -15.32
N GLY A 60 4.40 -7.46 -16.43
CA GLY A 60 3.84 -7.28 -17.77
C GLY A 60 4.17 -5.91 -18.35
N ALA A 61 4.17 -5.83 -19.68
CA ALA A 61 4.64 -4.66 -20.41
C ALA A 61 3.74 -3.43 -20.27
N ASN A 62 2.47 -3.64 -19.91
CA ASN A 62 1.48 -2.55 -19.84
C ASN A 62 1.23 -2.04 -18.43
N VAL A 63 2.01 -2.47 -17.46
CA VAL A 63 1.84 -2.02 -16.08
C VAL A 63 2.79 -0.84 -15.82
N ASP A 64 2.19 0.29 -15.47
CA ASP A 64 2.93 1.52 -15.15
C ASP A 64 2.98 1.69 -13.64
N TYR A 65 4.19 1.83 -13.08
CA TYR A 65 4.38 1.94 -11.64
C TYR A 65 5.67 2.71 -11.31
N ASP A 66 5.75 3.22 -10.08
CA ASP A 66 6.86 4.08 -9.66
C ASP A 66 7.89 3.35 -8.81
N LYS A 67 7.48 2.41 -7.99
CA LYS A 67 8.37 1.65 -7.12
C LYS A 67 7.95 0.20 -7.04
N VAL A 68 8.89 -0.65 -6.63
CA VAL A 68 8.63 -2.07 -6.39
C VAL A 68 9.05 -2.40 -4.95
N ILE A 69 8.14 -3.01 -4.20
CA ILE A 69 8.41 -3.51 -2.87
C ILE A 69 8.63 -5.01 -2.98
N VAL A 70 9.77 -5.50 -2.51
CA VAL A 70 10.09 -6.92 -2.56
C VAL A 70 10.18 -7.45 -1.14
N GLY A 71 9.39 -8.48 -0.86
CA GLY A 71 9.41 -9.17 0.42
C GLY A 71 9.69 -10.66 0.26
N ASP A 72 10.03 -11.31 1.35
CA ASP A 72 10.23 -12.76 1.38
C ASP A 72 9.02 -13.43 2.06
N GLY A 73 9.18 -14.68 2.50
CA GLY A 73 8.07 -15.51 2.94
C GLY A 73 7.15 -14.97 4.02
N ILE A 74 7.61 -13.99 4.81
CA ILE A 74 6.77 -13.35 5.82
C ILE A 74 6.46 -11.94 5.34
N PHE A 75 5.31 -11.78 4.69
CA PHE A 75 4.89 -10.50 4.15
C PHE A 75 3.45 -10.24 4.58
N PRO A 76 3.09 -8.98 4.90
CA PRO A 76 1.72 -8.67 5.30
C PRO A 76 0.74 -8.92 4.14
N GLN A 77 -0.54 -9.05 4.48
CA GLN A 77 -1.58 -9.35 3.50
C GLN A 77 -1.99 -8.12 2.69
N ILE A 78 -1.02 -7.43 2.14
CA ILE A 78 -1.27 -6.27 1.28
C ILE A 78 -1.89 -6.77 -0.02
N ASP A 79 -2.98 -6.14 -0.43
CA ASP A 79 -3.68 -6.46 -1.67
C ASP A 79 -3.79 -5.21 -2.56
N GLU A 80 -4.48 -5.33 -3.68
CA GLU A 80 -4.62 -4.23 -4.63
C GLU A 80 -5.48 -3.07 -4.12
N TYR A 81 -6.15 -3.25 -2.99
CA TYR A 81 -6.97 -2.21 -2.37
C TYR A 81 -6.27 -1.52 -1.20
N SER A 82 -5.07 -1.98 -0.85
CA SER A 82 -4.31 -1.40 0.26
C SER A 82 -3.74 -0.04 -0.09
N ILE A 83 -3.54 0.80 0.92
CA ILE A 83 -2.90 2.10 0.77
C ILE A 83 -1.57 2.09 1.53
N LEU A 84 -0.63 2.89 1.07
CA LEU A 84 0.74 2.85 1.56
C LEU A 84 1.29 4.26 1.82
N TRP A 85 2.17 4.34 2.82
CA TRP A 85 2.96 5.53 3.11
C TRP A 85 4.43 5.14 2.98
N ILE A 86 5.08 5.53 1.89
CA ILE A 86 6.48 5.17 1.61
C ILE A 86 7.39 6.37 1.81
N ASP A 87 7.08 7.50 1.18
CA ASP A 87 7.87 8.72 1.30
C ASP A 87 7.43 9.60 2.47
N THR A 88 6.28 9.30 3.05
CA THR A 88 5.68 10.04 4.15
C THR A 88 5.47 9.10 5.34
N VAL A 89 5.69 9.60 6.54
CA VAL A 89 5.38 8.83 7.76
C VAL A 89 4.03 9.30 8.28
N PRO A 90 3.03 8.40 8.41
CA PRO A 90 1.72 8.81 8.92
C PRO A 90 1.80 9.20 10.39
N VAL A 91 1.12 10.27 10.74
CA VAL A 91 0.95 10.67 12.13
C VAL A 91 -0.25 9.91 12.68
N ILE A 92 0.01 9.02 13.64
CA ILE A 92 -1.01 8.14 14.19
C ILE A 92 -1.45 8.68 15.55
N ASP A 93 -2.76 8.83 15.74
CA ASP A 93 -3.30 9.34 16.99
C ASP A 93 -3.40 8.23 18.06
N THR A 94 -3.91 8.58 19.24
CA THR A 94 -4.03 7.62 20.35
C THR A 94 -5.00 6.49 20.09
N GLU A 95 -5.87 6.65 19.09
CA GLU A 95 -6.85 5.62 18.69
C GLU A 95 -6.35 4.75 17.56
N GLY A 96 -5.11 4.96 17.09
CA GLY A 96 -4.53 4.19 16.01
C GLY A 96 -4.92 4.67 14.62
N LYS A 97 -5.54 5.85 14.53
CA LYS A 97 -5.99 6.41 13.25
C LYS A 97 -5.05 7.51 12.77
N THR A 98 -5.06 7.78 11.48
CA THR A 98 -4.26 8.83 10.90
C THR A 98 -5.08 9.68 9.93
N GLU A 99 -4.81 10.98 9.91
CA GLU A 99 -5.34 11.90 8.91
C GLU A 99 -4.30 12.18 7.82
N THR A 100 -3.09 11.64 7.96
CA THR A 100 -2.04 11.81 6.97
C THR A 100 -2.44 11.08 5.68
N PRO A 101 -2.53 11.79 4.54
CA PRO A 101 -2.90 11.12 3.30
C PRO A 101 -1.81 10.15 2.86
N HIS A 102 -2.21 9.01 2.33
CA HIS A 102 -1.28 8.03 1.79
C HIS A 102 -0.65 8.57 0.50
N ASP A 103 0.58 8.16 0.23
CA ASP A 103 1.31 8.63 -0.95
C ASP A 103 1.44 7.57 -2.05
N TYR A 104 1.14 6.32 -1.77
CA TYR A 104 1.21 5.24 -2.77
C TYR A 104 0.00 4.32 -2.70
N VAL A 105 -0.34 3.75 -3.83
CA VAL A 105 -1.37 2.71 -3.95
C VAL A 105 -0.78 1.52 -4.69
N VAL A 106 -1.34 0.35 -4.44
CA VAL A 106 -0.89 -0.89 -5.08
C VAL A 106 -1.41 -0.94 -6.51
N LYS A 107 -0.52 -1.20 -7.45
CA LYS A 107 -0.87 -1.34 -8.85
C LYS A 107 -1.03 -2.81 -9.24
N LYS A 108 -0.09 -3.64 -8.82
CA LYS A 108 -0.12 -5.07 -9.10
C LYS A 108 0.76 -5.84 -8.12
N ILE A 109 0.41 -7.10 -7.89
CA ILE A 109 1.18 -7.99 -7.02
C ILE A 109 1.59 -9.22 -7.81
N ALA A 110 2.88 -9.56 -7.74
CA ALA A 110 3.41 -10.77 -8.34
C ALA A 110 3.99 -11.65 -7.24
N LYS A 111 3.50 -12.87 -7.14
CA LYS A 111 3.95 -13.84 -6.14
C LYS A 111 4.76 -14.94 -6.80
N SER A 112 5.90 -15.28 -6.20
CA SER A 112 6.68 -16.45 -6.58
C SER A 112 6.82 -17.37 -5.37
N LEU A 113 7.54 -18.48 -5.54
CA LEU A 113 7.60 -19.50 -4.50
C LEU A 113 8.11 -18.96 -3.16
N ASN A 114 9.12 -18.11 -3.18
CA ASN A 114 9.79 -17.64 -1.97
C ASN A 114 9.77 -16.11 -1.82
N SER A 115 9.06 -15.41 -2.69
CA SER A 115 9.07 -13.96 -2.63
C SER A 115 7.75 -13.37 -3.15
N ILE A 116 7.51 -12.13 -2.78
CA ILE A 116 6.38 -11.36 -3.27
C ILE A 116 6.91 -10.00 -3.73
N SER A 117 6.42 -9.53 -4.86
CA SER A 117 6.77 -8.22 -5.39
C SER A 117 5.49 -7.41 -5.57
N VAL A 118 5.50 -6.19 -5.07
CA VAL A 118 4.34 -5.30 -5.13
C VAL A 118 4.73 -4.07 -5.93
N ALA A 119 4.10 -3.89 -7.07
CA ALA A 119 4.26 -2.68 -7.87
C ALA A 119 3.33 -1.60 -7.34
N VAL A 120 3.89 -0.44 -7.01
CA VAL A 120 3.13 0.65 -6.41
C VAL A 120 3.32 1.92 -7.23
N THR A 121 2.28 2.75 -7.24
CA THR A 121 2.33 4.01 -7.98
C THR A 121 2.00 5.16 -7.01
N LYS A 122 2.67 6.30 -7.25
CA LYS A 122 2.48 7.47 -6.42
C LYS A 122 1.12 8.10 -6.70
N VAL A 123 0.43 8.47 -5.63
CA VAL A 123 -0.86 9.15 -5.73
C VAL A 123 -0.60 10.62 -6.03
N GLU A 124 -1.26 11.14 -7.06
CA GLU A 124 -1.23 12.56 -7.34
C GLU A 124 -2.18 13.27 -6.37
N VAL A 125 -1.62 14.23 -5.65
CA VAL A 125 -2.43 15.05 -4.75
C VAL A 125 -2.96 16.21 -5.55
N SER A 126 -4.27 16.23 -5.76
CA SER A 126 -4.96 17.34 -6.40
C SER A 126 -5.02 18.50 -5.42
N ARG A 127 -4.55 19.63 -5.83
CA ARG A 127 -4.57 20.85 -4.99
C ARG A 127 -5.54 21.87 -5.57
#